data_9077792a579549e50066b1db870ab546
#
_entry.id   9077792a579549e50066b1db870ab546
#
_cell.length_a   1.000
_cell.length_b   1.000
_cell.length_c   1.000
_cell.angle_alpha   90.00
_cell.angle_beta   90.00
_cell.angle_gamma   90.00
#
_symmetry.space_group_name_H-M   'P 1'
#
loop_
_entity.id
_entity.type
_entity.pdbx_description
1 polymer ?
#
loop_
_entity_poly.entity_id
_entity_poly.type
_entity_poly.pdbx_seq_one_letter_code
_entity_poly.pdbx_strand_id
1 'polypeptide(L)'
;MNTKELIAAEIAKVVPELEQESIQNLLETPKNADMGDLAFPAFSLAKVLRKAPQMIAADIAEKIDASNFEKVEAVGPYINFFLDKSKISADVLGQVIAQGSHYADQNIGHGRNIAFDMSSPNIAKPFSIGHLRSTVIADALANIVAKQGYKPVRINHLGDWGKQFGMLIVAYKKWGSEEAVKANPINELLQLYVRINAEAEEDPSVDEEAREWFRKLEAGDEEATALWQWFRDESLVEFNRLYDELGVSFDSYNGEAFYNDKMDEVVDILTEKGLLQESQGAQVVNLEKYGIEHPALIKKSDGATLYITRDLAAALYRKRTYDFAKAIYVVGNEQSAHFKQLKAVLKEMGYDWSDDMTHVAFGLVTKNGKKLSTRKGNVILLEPTIAEAVNRAQAQIEAKNPNLPNKEAVAHAVGVGAIKFYDLKTDRMNGYDFDLDAMVSFEGETGPYVQYAHARIQSILRKANFTPSADATYSLNDVESWEIIKLIQDFPRIINRASDNFEPSIVAKFAISLAQAFNKYYAHTRILDESPERDSRLALCYATATVLKEALRLLGVEAPDEM
;
A
#
# COMPACT_ATOMS: atom_id res chain seq x y z
N MET A 1 -8.99 -13.93 -17.99
CA MET A 1 -10.27 -14.48 -17.45
C MET A 1 -9.90 -15.55 -16.45
N ASN A 2 -10.36 -15.44 -15.22
CA ASN A 2 -10.11 -16.49 -14.23
C ASN A 2 -11.07 -17.67 -14.43
N THR A 3 -10.85 -18.77 -13.72
CA THR A 3 -11.63 -20.00 -13.88
C THR A 3 -13.12 -19.81 -13.60
N LYS A 4 -13.48 -19.05 -12.57
CA LYS A 4 -14.88 -18.76 -12.25
C LYS A 4 -15.56 -17.89 -13.32
N GLU A 5 -14.83 -16.94 -13.87
CA GLU A 5 -15.31 -16.11 -14.99
C GLU A 5 -15.56 -16.94 -16.24
N LEU A 6 -14.64 -17.87 -16.54
CA LEU A 6 -14.78 -18.78 -17.68
C LEU A 6 -16.05 -19.63 -17.54
N ILE A 7 -16.21 -20.30 -16.40
CA ILE A 7 -17.40 -21.14 -16.13
C ILE A 7 -18.67 -20.30 -16.17
N ALA A 8 -18.68 -19.16 -15.53
CA ALA A 8 -19.85 -18.28 -15.50
C ALA A 8 -20.23 -17.77 -16.89
N ALA A 9 -19.26 -17.45 -17.73
CA ALA A 9 -19.51 -17.06 -19.11
C ALA A 9 -20.14 -18.18 -19.93
N GLU A 10 -19.69 -19.42 -19.75
CA GLU A 10 -20.26 -20.58 -20.45
C GLU A 10 -21.68 -20.89 -19.95
N ILE A 11 -21.95 -20.81 -18.65
CA ILE A 11 -23.29 -20.99 -18.10
C ILE A 11 -24.23 -19.87 -18.58
N ALA A 12 -23.79 -18.62 -18.60
CA ALA A 12 -24.60 -17.48 -19.04
C ALA A 12 -25.05 -17.59 -20.49
N LYS A 13 -24.28 -18.23 -21.37
CA LYS A 13 -24.69 -18.51 -22.75
C LYS A 13 -25.88 -19.47 -22.83
N VAL A 14 -25.99 -20.38 -21.88
CA VAL A 14 -27.05 -21.41 -21.82
C VAL A 14 -28.24 -20.93 -20.99
N VAL A 15 -28.02 -20.08 -20.01
CA VAL A 15 -29.03 -19.57 -19.06
C VAL A 15 -28.98 -18.03 -19.07
N PRO A 16 -29.55 -17.39 -20.09
CA PRO A 16 -29.52 -15.92 -20.21
C PRO A 16 -30.34 -15.19 -19.12
N GLU A 17 -31.11 -15.91 -18.34
CA GLU A 17 -31.90 -15.38 -17.23
C GLU A 17 -31.04 -15.01 -16.01
N LEU A 18 -29.79 -15.48 -15.94
CA LEU A 18 -28.82 -15.13 -14.91
C LEU A 18 -27.67 -14.30 -15.46
N GLU A 19 -27.33 -13.23 -14.73
CA GLU A 19 -26.13 -12.45 -15.02
C GLU A 19 -24.87 -13.21 -14.63
N GLN A 20 -23.80 -13.01 -15.40
CA GLN A 20 -22.52 -13.69 -15.22
C GLN A 20 -21.94 -13.50 -13.81
N GLU A 21 -22.06 -12.32 -13.23
CA GLU A 21 -21.60 -12.04 -11.86
C GLU A 21 -22.36 -12.85 -10.81
N SER A 22 -23.68 -12.99 -10.99
CA SER A 22 -24.51 -13.82 -10.12
C SER A 22 -24.11 -15.30 -10.18
N ILE A 23 -23.79 -15.79 -11.37
CA ILE A 23 -23.30 -17.16 -11.56
C ILE A 23 -21.95 -17.35 -10.86
N GLN A 24 -21.00 -16.41 -11.00
CA GLN A 24 -19.70 -16.48 -10.32
C GLN A 24 -19.84 -16.62 -8.81
N ASN A 25 -20.75 -15.83 -8.22
CA ASN A 25 -21.00 -15.84 -6.78
C ASN A 25 -21.62 -17.14 -6.27
N LEU A 26 -22.29 -17.89 -7.14
CA LEU A 26 -22.91 -19.18 -6.81
C LEU A 26 -21.95 -20.36 -6.98
N LEU A 27 -20.82 -20.19 -7.68
CA LEU A 27 -19.85 -21.26 -7.88
C LEU A 27 -19.16 -21.67 -6.58
N GLU A 28 -19.20 -22.95 -6.28
CA GLU A 28 -18.64 -23.55 -5.07
C GLU A 28 -17.46 -24.47 -5.40
N THR A 29 -16.53 -24.61 -4.47
CA THR A 29 -15.50 -25.64 -4.54
C THR A 29 -16.05 -26.92 -3.90
N PRO A 30 -16.15 -28.05 -4.63
CA PRO A 30 -16.60 -29.31 -4.07
C PRO A 30 -15.73 -29.78 -2.90
N LYS A 31 -16.33 -30.48 -1.93
CA LYS A 31 -15.59 -31.03 -0.79
C LYS A 31 -14.62 -32.15 -1.19
N ASN A 32 -14.97 -32.91 -2.22
CA ASN A 32 -14.16 -34.02 -2.74
C ASN A 32 -13.62 -33.66 -4.14
N ALA A 33 -12.35 -33.88 -4.37
CA ALA A 33 -11.71 -33.65 -5.67
C ALA A 33 -12.34 -34.47 -6.82
N ASP A 34 -12.89 -35.64 -6.51
CA ASP A 34 -13.62 -36.49 -7.48
C ASP A 34 -14.91 -35.86 -8.02
N MET A 35 -15.37 -34.79 -7.40
CA MET A 35 -16.55 -34.04 -7.82
C MET A 35 -16.23 -32.80 -8.65
N GLY A 36 -15.02 -32.69 -9.15
CA GLY A 36 -14.57 -31.59 -9.99
C GLY A 36 -13.87 -30.47 -9.24
N ASP A 37 -13.39 -29.49 -9.99
CA ASP A 37 -12.68 -28.32 -9.48
C ASP A 37 -13.64 -27.24 -8.99
N LEU A 38 -14.80 -27.09 -9.66
CA LEU A 38 -15.88 -26.17 -9.29
C LEU A 38 -17.23 -26.81 -9.57
N ALA A 39 -18.25 -26.41 -8.81
CA ALA A 39 -19.61 -26.86 -8.96
C ALA A 39 -20.58 -25.68 -8.99
N PHE A 40 -21.59 -25.76 -9.84
CA PHE A 40 -22.69 -24.82 -9.90
C PHE A 40 -23.98 -25.45 -9.34
N PRO A 41 -24.58 -24.88 -8.27
CA PRO A 41 -25.82 -25.37 -7.72
C PRO A 41 -27.02 -24.86 -8.53
N ALA A 42 -27.78 -25.74 -9.13
CA ALA A 42 -28.95 -25.39 -9.96
C ALA A 42 -30.21 -25.01 -9.15
N PHE A 43 -30.17 -25.03 -7.82
CA PHE A 43 -31.32 -24.72 -6.97
C PHE A 43 -31.90 -23.32 -7.21
N SER A 44 -31.03 -22.34 -7.43
CA SER A 44 -31.43 -20.95 -7.67
C SER A 44 -32.26 -20.76 -8.93
N LEU A 45 -32.16 -21.68 -9.88
CA LEU A 45 -32.86 -21.64 -11.16
C LEU A 45 -34.22 -22.35 -11.12
N ALA A 46 -34.51 -23.13 -10.08
CA ALA A 46 -35.74 -23.94 -10.00
C ALA A 46 -37.01 -23.11 -10.12
N LYS A 47 -37.05 -21.92 -9.49
CA LYS A 47 -38.19 -21.01 -9.54
C LYS A 47 -38.31 -20.29 -10.89
N VAL A 48 -37.17 -19.93 -11.47
CA VAL A 48 -37.07 -19.17 -12.73
C VAL A 48 -37.45 -20.05 -13.92
N LEU A 49 -36.89 -21.26 -13.99
CA LEU A 49 -37.10 -22.18 -15.09
C LEU A 49 -38.27 -23.16 -14.87
N ARG A 50 -38.91 -23.14 -13.68
CA ARG A 50 -40.03 -23.99 -13.31
C ARG A 50 -39.78 -25.48 -13.55
N LYS A 51 -38.55 -25.94 -13.23
CA LYS A 51 -38.11 -27.32 -13.35
C LYS A 51 -37.43 -27.77 -12.06
N ALA A 52 -37.34 -29.09 -11.87
CA ALA A 52 -36.57 -29.65 -10.77
C ALA A 52 -35.06 -29.33 -10.95
N PRO A 53 -34.32 -29.02 -9.86
CA PRO A 53 -32.91 -28.70 -9.95
C PRO A 53 -32.03 -29.73 -10.67
N GLN A 54 -32.32 -31.02 -10.47
CA GLN A 54 -31.62 -32.13 -11.16
C GLN A 54 -31.80 -32.08 -12.68
N MET A 55 -33.03 -31.77 -13.13
CA MET A 55 -33.32 -31.64 -14.56
C MET A 55 -32.63 -30.41 -15.17
N ILE A 56 -32.58 -29.31 -14.43
CA ILE A 56 -31.89 -28.11 -14.86
C ILE A 56 -30.39 -28.37 -14.98
N ALA A 57 -29.80 -29.05 -13.99
CA ALA A 57 -28.38 -29.39 -14.02
C ALA A 57 -28.05 -30.30 -15.23
N ALA A 58 -28.85 -31.28 -15.52
CA ALA A 58 -28.68 -32.16 -16.67
C ALA A 58 -28.81 -31.39 -18.00
N ASP A 59 -29.82 -30.54 -18.14
CA ASP A 59 -30.05 -29.73 -19.33
C ASP A 59 -28.89 -28.77 -19.61
N ILE A 60 -28.34 -28.12 -18.58
CA ILE A 60 -27.21 -27.19 -18.71
C ILE A 60 -25.94 -27.97 -19.06
N ALA A 61 -25.65 -29.06 -18.37
CA ALA A 61 -24.46 -29.87 -18.62
C ALA A 61 -24.41 -30.40 -20.07
N GLU A 62 -25.57 -30.72 -20.65
CA GLU A 62 -25.67 -31.17 -22.04
C GLU A 62 -25.44 -30.05 -23.06
N LYS A 63 -25.85 -28.82 -22.73
CA LYS A 63 -25.81 -27.67 -23.66
C LYS A 63 -24.54 -26.84 -23.57
N ILE A 64 -23.75 -26.99 -22.51
CA ILE A 64 -22.54 -26.22 -22.29
C ILE A 64 -21.48 -26.63 -23.31
N ASP A 65 -20.73 -25.61 -23.81
CA ASP A 65 -19.53 -25.87 -24.59
C ASP A 65 -18.42 -26.41 -23.68
N ALA A 66 -18.17 -27.71 -23.78
CA ALA A 66 -17.17 -28.41 -22.99
C ALA A 66 -15.74 -28.28 -23.51
N SER A 67 -15.50 -27.52 -24.59
CA SER A 67 -14.17 -27.42 -25.24
C SER A 67 -13.07 -26.86 -24.32
N ASN A 68 -13.45 -26.12 -23.29
CA ASN A 68 -12.54 -25.52 -22.30
C ASN A 68 -12.38 -26.36 -21.02
N PHE A 69 -13.04 -27.53 -20.96
CA PHE A 69 -13.07 -28.39 -19.79
C PHE A 69 -12.60 -29.80 -20.16
N GLU A 70 -12.00 -30.50 -19.21
CA GLU A 70 -11.76 -31.93 -19.34
C GLU A 70 -13.08 -32.71 -19.33
N LYS A 71 -14.02 -32.28 -18.45
CA LYS A 71 -15.33 -32.89 -18.27
C LYS A 71 -16.31 -31.90 -17.64
N VAL A 72 -17.55 -31.99 -18.07
CA VAL A 72 -18.70 -31.34 -17.40
C VAL A 72 -19.75 -32.40 -17.15
N GLU A 73 -20.17 -32.57 -15.90
CA GLU A 73 -21.20 -33.56 -15.59
C GLU A 73 -22.23 -33.05 -14.56
N ALA A 74 -23.46 -33.43 -14.74
CA ALA A 74 -24.50 -33.21 -13.75
C ALA A 74 -24.52 -34.35 -12.72
N VAL A 75 -24.44 -34.01 -11.44
CA VAL A 75 -24.56 -34.94 -10.32
C VAL A 75 -25.64 -34.40 -9.37
N GLY A 76 -26.85 -35.02 -9.43
CA GLY A 76 -27.99 -34.46 -8.74
C GLY A 76 -28.29 -33.03 -9.18
N PRO A 77 -28.44 -32.09 -8.25
CA PRO A 77 -28.73 -30.68 -8.56
C PRO A 77 -27.49 -29.84 -8.89
N TYR A 78 -26.33 -30.46 -8.98
CA TYR A 78 -25.05 -29.77 -9.24
C TYR A 78 -24.51 -30.04 -10.64
N ILE A 79 -23.90 -29.06 -11.23
CA ILE A 79 -23.08 -29.19 -12.43
C ILE A 79 -21.63 -29.10 -12.01
N ASN A 80 -20.89 -30.21 -12.18
CA ASN A 80 -19.49 -30.30 -11.79
C ASN A 80 -18.59 -30.06 -13.01
N PHE A 81 -17.64 -29.12 -12.84
CA PHE A 81 -16.67 -28.73 -13.86
C PHE A 81 -15.30 -29.28 -13.51
N PHE A 82 -14.74 -30.06 -14.42
CA PHE A 82 -13.37 -30.53 -14.38
C PHE A 82 -12.55 -29.72 -15.38
N LEU A 83 -11.57 -29.00 -14.89
CA LEU A 83 -10.79 -28.08 -15.70
C LEU A 83 -9.75 -28.84 -16.54
N ASP A 84 -9.56 -28.42 -17.77
CA ASP A 84 -8.40 -28.85 -18.57
C ASP A 84 -7.14 -28.15 -18.08
N LYS A 85 -6.47 -28.77 -17.11
CA LYS A 85 -5.27 -28.23 -16.46
C LYS A 85 -4.12 -28.01 -17.43
N SER A 86 -3.97 -28.89 -18.41
CA SER A 86 -2.94 -28.75 -19.43
C SER A 86 -3.15 -27.50 -20.28
N LYS A 87 -4.38 -27.26 -20.72
CA LYS A 87 -4.74 -26.08 -21.51
C LYS A 87 -4.63 -24.81 -20.70
N ILE A 88 -5.16 -24.77 -19.49
CA ILE A 88 -5.10 -23.58 -18.62
C ILE A 88 -3.66 -23.25 -18.26
N SER A 89 -2.83 -24.23 -17.90
CA SER A 89 -1.42 -24.00 -17.59
C SER A 89 -0.68 -23.45 -18.81
N ALA A 90 -0.96 -23.97 -20.01
CA ALA A 90 -0.35 -23.45 -21.24
C ALA A 90 -0.73 -21.98 -21.49
N ASP A 91 -1.99 -21.62 -21.30
CA ASP A 91 -2.46 -20.25 -21.47
C ASP A 91 -1.83 -19.31 -20.43
N VAL A 92 -1.80 -19.70 -19.16
CA VAL A 92 -1.23 -18.89 -18.08
C VAL A 92 0.28 -18.69 -18.26
N LEU A 93 1.02 -19.77 -18.50
CA LEU A 93 2.47 -19.70 -18.73
C LEU A 93 2.80 -18.87 -19.98
N GLY A 94 2.04 -19.05 -21.06
CA GLY A 94 2.18 -18.26 -22.29
C GLY A 94 1.97 -16.77 -22.06
N GLN A 95 0.97 -16.39 -21.29
CA GLN A 95 0.70 -14.99 -20.94
C GLN A 95 1.83 -14.37 -20.12
N VAL A 96 2.32 -15.07 -19.08
CA VAL A 96 3.40 -14.55 -18.24
C VAL A 96 4.70 -14.42 -19.05
N ILE A 97 5.01 -15.39 -19.89
CA ILE A 97 6.21 -15.34 -20.74
C ILE A 97 6.13 -14.19 -21.76
N ALA A 98 4.97 -13.99 -22.39
CA ALA A 98 4.77 -12.90 -23.35
C ALA A 98 4.78 -11.51 -22.72
N GLN A 99 4.23 -11.35 -21.52
CA GLN A 99 4.00 -10.05 -20.87
C GLN A 99 5.10 -9.70 -19.86
N GLY A 100 5.80 -10.67 -19.30
CA GLY A 100 6.85 -10.44 -18.30
C GLY A 100 6.34 -9.66 -17.10
N SER A 101 7.01 -8.59 -16.73
CA SER A 101 6.61 -7.70 -15.62
C SER A 101 5.26 -6.99 -15.85
N HIS A 102 4.76 -6.95 -17.09
CA HIS A 102 3.46 -6.40 -17.44
C HIS A 102 2.31 -7.39 -17.27
N TYR A 103 2.60 -8.62 -16.89
CA TYR A 103 1.54 -9.57 -16.55
C TYR A 103 0.62 -8.99 -15.49
N ALA A 104 -0.68 -9.12 -15.68
CA ALA A 104 -1.73 -8.57 -14.83
C ALA A 104 -1.87 -7.02 -14.85
N ASP A 105 -1.18 -6.32 -15.76
CA ASP A 105 -1.46 -4.91 -16.02
C ASP A 105 -2.89 -4.72 -16.50
N GLN A 106 -3.53 -3.66 -16.03
CA GLN A 106 -4.91 -3.32 -16.34
C GLN A 106 -5.02 -1.85 -16.76
N ASN A 107 -6.13 -1.49 -17.36
CA ASN A 107 -6.42 -0.11 -17.75
C ASN A 107 -7.73 0.43 -17.16
N ILE A 108 -8.09 -0.03 -15.99
CA ILE A 108 -9.26 0.45 -15.23
C ILE A 108 -9.15 1.96 -14.97
N GLY A 109 -7.95 2.43 -14.73
CA GLY A 109 -7.64 3.82 -14.39
C GLY A 109 -7.76 4.78 -15.56
N HIS A 110 -7.60 4.32 -16.81
CA HIS A 110 -7.59 5.17 -18.02
C HIS A 110 -6.65 6.40 -17.91
N GLY A 111 -5.54 6.26 -17.19
CA GLY A 111 -4.58 7.34 -16.97
C GLY A 111 -5.03 8.44 -16.02
N ARG A 112 -6.18 8.29 -15.34
CA ARG A 112 -6.68 9.29 -14.38
C ARG A 112 -5.79 9.36 -13.15
N ASN A 113 -5.71 10.54 -12.56
CA ASN A 113 -4.89 10.78 -11.38
C ASN A 113 -5.56 10.25 -10.10
N ILE A 114 -4.75 9.70 -9.21
CA ILE A 114 -5.10 9.48 -7.80
C ILE A 114 -4.09 10.23 -6.94
N ALA A 115 -4.58 11.17 -6.14
CA ALA A 115 -3.73 11.91 -5.21
C ALA A 115 -3.57 11.13 -3.90
N PHE A 116 -2.31 10.96 -3.47
CA PHE A 116 -1.96 10.33 -2.20
C PHE A 116 -1.36 11.35 -1.26
N ASP A 117 -2.01 11.58 -0.12
CA ASP A 117 -1.43 12.29 1.02
C ASP A 117 -0.72 11.26 1.89
N MET A 118 0.60 11.38 2.01
CA MET A 118 1.41 10.29 2.55
C MET A 118 2.66 10.78 3.28
N SER A 119 3.16 9.96 4.18
CA SER A 119 4.34 10.18 5.01
C SER A 119 4.17 11.34 6.00
N SER A 120 4.22 12.57 5.54
CA SER A 120 3.88 13.79 6.30
C SER A 120 4.67 13.97 7.61
N PRO A 121 6.01 13.81 7.62
CA PRO A 121 6.79 14.00 8.82
C PRO A 121 6.84 15.47 9.22
N ASN A 122 7.01 15.73 10.51
CA ASN A 122 7.27 17.08 11.01
C ASN A 122 8.73 17.46 10.79
N ILE A 123 8.93 18.66 10.30
CA ILE A 123 10.27 19.24 10.17
C ILE A 123 10.98 19.29 11.53
N ALA A 124 12.28 19.09 11.53
CA ALA A 124 13.15 19.07 12.72
C ALA A 124 12.85 17.96 13.74
N LYS A 125 12.05 16.95 13.37
CA LYS A 125 11.86 15.76 14.18
C LYS A 125 12.41 14.53 13.49
N PRO A 126 12.96 13.56 14.24
CA PRO A 126 13.51 12.36 13.65
C PRO A 126 12.42 11.50 13.04
N PHE A 127 12.74 10.85 11.92
CA PHE A 127 11.88 9.88 11.29
C PHE A 127 11.85 8.57 12.09
N SER A 128 10.71 8.23 12.63
CA SER A 128 10.52 7.05 13.46
C SER A 128 9.76 5.95 12.73
N ILE A 129 9.76 4.76 13.29
CA ILE A 129 8.92 3.63 12.83
C ILE A 129 7.43 4.02 12.78
N GLY A 130 6.98 4.94 13.64
CA GLY A 130 5.61 5.47 13.57
C GLY A 130 5.26 6.16 12.25
N HIS A 131 6.24 6.81 11.59
CA HIS A 131 6.05 7.44 10.28
C HIS A 131 6.16 6.43 9.13
N LEU A 132 6.78 5.27 9.37
CA LEU A 132 7.00 4.26 8.35
C LEU A 132 5.68 3.77 7.74
N ARG A 133 4.67 3.50 8.58
CA ARG A 133 3.39 2.93 8.12
C ARG A 133 2.71 3.80 7.07
N SER A 134 2.58 5.09 7.32
CA SER A 134 2.01 6.02 6.33
C SER A 134 2.78 5.99 5.02
N THR A 135 4.11 5.93 5.10
CA THR A 135 4.99 5.95 3.94
C THR A 135 4.88 4.68 3.10
N VAL A 136 5.03 3.51 3.73
CA VAL A 136 5.08 2.23 2.98
C VAL A 136 3.71 1.74 2.52
N ILE A 137 2.66 1.97 3.30
CA ILE A 137 1.28 1.64 2.90
C ILE A 137 0.87 2.47 1.68
N ALA A 138 1.12 3.77 1.73
CA ALA A 138 0.77 4.67 0.63
C ALA A 138 1.57 4.36 -0.63
N ASP A 139 2.88 4.10 -0.51
CA ASP A 139 3.71 3.74 -1.65
C ASP A 139 3.25 2.43 -2.32
N ALA A 140 2.93 1.42 -1.51
CA ALA A 140 2.37 0.17 -2.02
C ALA A 140 1.03 0.38 -2.74
N LEU A 141 0.11 1.15 -2.17
CA LEU A 141 -1.17 1.47 -2.81
C LEU A 141 -0.97 2.26 -4.11
N ALA A 142 -0.02 3.19 -4.14
CA ALA A 142 0.33 3.94 -5.35
C ALA A 142 0.84 3.01 -6.47
N ASN A 143 1.70 2.06 -6.14
CA ASN A 143 2.17 1.05 -7.10
C ASN A 143 1.02 0.15 -7.59
N ILE A 144 0.13 -0.26 -6.70
CA ILE A 144 -1.02 -1.10 -7.04
C ILE A 144 -1.97 -0.38 -8.01
N VAL A 145 -2.33 0.87 -7.74
CA VAL A 145 -3.22 1.62 -8.64
C VAL A 145 -2.54 1.98 -9.95
N ALA A 146 -1.21 2.18 -9.96
CA ALA A 146 -0.45 2.38 -11.19
C ALA A 146 -0.53 1.14 -12.10
N LYS A 147 -0.48 -0.06 -11.53
CA LYS A 147 -0.67 -1.31 -12.28
C LYS A 147 -2.09 -1.46 -12.84
N GLN A 148 -3.06 -0.79 -12.25
CA GLN A 148 -4.44 -0.71 -12.77
C GLN A 148 -4.63 0.38 -13.84
N GLY A 149 -3.58 1.11 -14.22
CA GLY A 149 -3.63 2.15 -15.24
C GLY A 149 -3.97 3.55 -14.71
N TYR A 150 -4.01 3.76 -13.40
CA TYR A 150 -4.07 5.08 -12.81
C TYR A 150 -2.68 5.74 -12.77
N LYS A 151 -2.67 7.05 -12.65
CA LYS A 151 -1.45 7.84 -12.42
C LYS A 151 -1.44 8.31 -10.95
N PRO A 152 -0.63 7.69 -10.08
CA PRO A 152 -0.51 8.16 -8.70
C PRO A 152 0.25 9.49 -8.64
N VAL A 153 -0.26 10.41 -7.83
CA VAL A 153 0.41 11.66 -7.46
C VAL A 153 0.77 11.58 -5.98
N ARG A 154 2.05 11.44 -5.68
CA ARG A 154 2.56 11.24 -4.31
C ARG A 154 2.85 12.60 -3.68
N ILE A 155 2.10 12.96 -2.66
CA ILE A 155 2.19 14.26 -1.97
C ILE A 155 2.68 14.01 -0.56
N ASN A 156 3.88 14.53 -0.27
CA ASN A 156 4.41 14.58 1.09
C ASN A 156 3.93 15.87 1.76
N HIS A 157 2.85 15.77 2.52
CA HIS A 157 2.26 16.91 3.23
C HIS A 157 3.04 17.19 4.51
N LEU A 158 4.18 17.86 4.37
CA LEU A 158 5.11 18.11 5.47
C LEU A 158 4.48 18.94 6.58
N GLY A 159 4.74 18.55 7.83
CA GLY A 159 4.45 19.37 9.01
C GLY A 159 5.51 20.47 9.15
N ASP A 160 5.44 21.47 8.28
CA ASP A 160 6.44 22.53 8.15
C ASP A 160 5.94 23.90 8.59
N TRP A 161 4.86 23.94 9.38
CA TRP A 161 4.33 25.18 9.92
C TRP A 161 3.80 25.02 11.35
N GLY A 162 3.89 26.08 12.13
CA GLY A 162 3.34 26.13 13.49
C GLY A 162 4.27 26.80 14.50
N LYS A 163 3.75 26.97 15.71
CA LYS A 163 4.42 27.60 16.86
C LYS A 163 5.79 26.98 17.17
N GLN A 164 5.98 25.69 16.87
CA GLN A 164 7.26 25.01 17.09
C GLN A 164 8.42 25.65 16.36
N PHE A 165 8.17 26.35 15.24
CA PHE A 165 9.21 27.09 14.52
C PHE A 165 9.65 28.36 15.27
N GLY A 166 8.75 29.01 15.97
CA GLY A 166 9.10 30.07 16.92
C GLY A 166 10.05 29.59 18.01
N MET A 167 9.74 28.42 18.59
CA MET A 167 10.61 27.76 19.57
C MET A 167 11.99 27.41 18.99
N LEU A 168 12.06 26.86 17.78
CA LEU A 168 13.31 26.53 17.12
C LEU A 168 14.15 27.76 16.82
N ILE A 169 13.54 28.85 16.37
CA ILE A 169 14.24 30.11 16.09
C ILE A 169 14.88 30.65 17.37
N VAL A 170 14.12 30.69 18.47
CA VAL A 170 14.66 31.14 19.79
C VAL A 170 15.81 30.25 20.22
N ALA A 171 15.66 28.94 20.16
CA ALA A 171 16.68 27.97 20.54
C ALA A 171 17.95 28.12 19.71
N TYR A 172 17.81 28.25 18.39
CA TYR A 172 18.92 28.46 17.48
C TYR A 172 19.67 29.75 17.76
N LYS A 173 18.97 30.85 18.01
CA LYS A 173 19.57 32.14 18.35
C LYS A 173 20.30 32.11 19.68
N LYS A 174 19.86 31.32 20.64
CA LYS A 174 20.49 31.14 21.95
C LYS A 174 21.72 30.23 21.91
N TRP A 175 21.62 29.09 21.27
CA TRP A 175 22.58 27.98 21.39
C TRP A 175 23.04 27.36 20.08
N GLY A 176 22.40 27.70 18.98
CA GLY A 176 22.65 27.07 17.70
C GLY A 176 23.88 27.62 17.00
N SER A 177 24.45 26.83 16.11
CA SER A 177 25.45 27.27 15.14
C SER A 177 25.17 26.68 13.78
N GLU A 178 25.47 27.41 12.74
CA GLU A 178 25.32 26.97 11.36
C GLU A 178 26.10 25.69 11.09
N GLU A 179 27.32 25.59 11.60
CA GLU A 179 28.19 24.43 11.46
C GLU A 179 27.56 23.18 12.09
N ALA A 180 27.04 23.27 13.31
CA ALA A 180 26.45 22.16 14.02
C ALA A 180 25.16 21.65 13.32
N VAL A 181 24.32 22.58 12.86
CA VAL A 181 23.10 22.24 12.12
C VAL A 181 23.41 21.56 10.78
N LYS A 182 24.37 22.10 10.01
CA LYS A 182 24.78 21.49 8.74
C LYS A 182 25.41 20.10 8.90
N ALA A 183 26.12 19.87 10.01
CA ALA A 183 26.76 18.58 10.29
C ALA A 183 25.78 17.48 10.60
N ASN A 184 24.70 17.78 11.32
CA ASN A 184 23.65 16.78 11.68
C ASN A 184 22.31 17.50 11.91
N PRO A 185 21.61 17.89 10.84
CA PRO A 185 20.47 18.80 10.91
C PRO A 185 19.36 18.33 11.84
N ILE A 186 18.87 17.11 11.65
CA ILE A 186 17.71 16.60 12.39
C ILE A 186 18.03 16.46 13.87
N ASN A 187 19.18 15.88 14.21
CA ASN A 187 19.57 15.68 15.60
C ASN A 187 19.81 17.03 16.31
N GLU A 188 20.52 17.94 15.66
CA GLU A 188 20.81 19.24 16.25
C GLU A 188 19.56 20.07 16.48
N LEU A 189 18.67 20.14 15.48
CA LEU A 189 17.39 20.85 15.60
C LEU A 189 16.49 20.21 16.66
N LEU A 190 16.49 18.88 16.77
CA LEU A 190 15.76 18.18 17.82
C LEU A 190 16.29 18.53 19.22
N GLN A 191 17.60 18.50 19.41
CA GLN A 191 18.23 18.85 20.70
C GLN A 191 17.92 20.29 21.09
N LEU A 192 18.00 21.22 20.15
CA LEU A 192 17.61 22.62 20.37
C LEU A 192 16.15 22.73 20.77
N TYR A 193 15.26 22.01 20.08
CA TYR A 193 13.83 22.01 20.38
C TYR A 193 13.52 21.43 21.77
N VAL A 194 14.13 20.32 22.14
CA VAL A 194 13.95 19.72 23.47
C VAL A 194 14.44 20.67 24.57
N ARG A 195 15.62 21.26 24.37
CA ARG A 195 16.23 22.20 25.33
C ARG A 195 15.37 23.44 25.56
N ILE A 196 14.85 24.05 24.50
CA ILE A 196 14.01 25.25 24.62
C ILE A 196 12.67 24.96 25.29
N ASN A 197 12.08 23.79 25.02
CA ASN A 197 10.83 23.40 25.68
C ASN A 197 11.05 23.18 27.19
N ALA A 198 12.15 22.58 27.60
CA ALA A 198 12.49 22.43 29.01
C ALA A 198 12.67 23.79 29.70
N GLU A 199 13.36 24.73 29.05
CA GLU A 199 13.52 26.08 29.56
C GLU A 199 12.19 26.82 29.66
N ALA A 200 11.29 26.65 28.69
CA ALA A 200 9.96 27.26 28.68
C ALA A 200 9.04 26.77 29.83
N GLU A 201 9.24 25.54 30.30
CA GLU A 201 8.53 25.01 31.48
C GLU A 201 8.94 25.75 32.77
N GLU A 202 10.19 26.18 32.86
CA GLU A 202 10.73 26.90 34.02
C GLU A 202 10.53 28.42 33.90
N ASP A 203 10.60 28.95 32.68
CA ASP A 203 10.50 30.40 32.40
C ASP A 203 9.44 30.67 31.30
N PRO A 204 8.23 31.11 31.69
CA PRO A 204 7.15 31.42 30.74
C PRO A 204 7.48 32.54 29.74
N SER A 205 8.48 33.36 29.98
CA SER A 205 8.90 34.42 29.06
C SER A 205 9.48 33.85 27.75
N VAL A 206 10.04 32.64 27.79
CA VAL A 206 10.53 31.93 26.63
C VAL A 206 9.39 31.58 25.67
N ASP A 207 8.26 31.16 26.19
CA ASP A 207 7.07 30.84 25.39
C ASP A 207 6.51 32.10 24.69
N GLU A 208 6.55 33.25 25.35
CA GLU A 208 6.12 34.51 24.75
C GLU A 208 7.12 34.99 23.66
N GLU A 209 8.40 34.82 23.88
CA GLU A 209 9.44 35.12 22.86
C GLU A 209 9.26 34.23 21.62
N ALA A 210 8.96 32.94 21.82
CA ALA A 210 8.68 32.01 20.73
C ALA A 210 7.43 32.37 19.93
N ARG A 211 6.37 32.84 20.64
CA ARG A 211 5.15 33.35 19.99
C ARG A 211 5.44 34.59 19.16
N GLU A 212 6.28 35.49 19.66
CA GLU A 212 6.67 36.69 18.93
C GLU A 212 7.44 36.34 17.66
N TRP A 213 8.40 35.42 17.71
CA TRP A 213 9.11 34.94 16.52
C TRP A 213 8.19 34.27 15.53
N PHE A 214 7.19 33.51 16.01
CA PHE A 214 6.20 32.91 15.11
C PHE A 214 5.31 33.97 14.46
N ARG A 215 4.88 35.01 15.19
CA ARG A 215 4.17 36.15 14.60
C ARG A 215 5.00 36.87 13.52
N LYS A 216 6.30 37.05 13.76
CA LYS A 216 7.21 37.58 12.75
C LYS A 216 7.27 36.70 11.50
N LEU A 217 7.35 35.39 11.68
CA LEU A 217 7.34 34.43 10.59
C LEU A 217 6.03 34.52 9.80
N GLU A 218 4.90 34.59 10.46
CA GLU A 218 3.58 34.76 9.83
C GLU A 218 3.47 36.08 9.06
N ALA A 219 4.10 37.13 9.56
CA ALA A 219 4.14 38.44 8.91
C ALA A 219 5.17 38.58 7.77
N GLY A 220 5.96 37.52 7.51
CA GLY A 220 6.95 37.51 6.44
C GLY A 220 8.25 38.22 6.77
N ASP A 221 8.61 38.32 8.06
CA ASP A 221 9.89 38.86 8.48
C ASP A 221 11.06 38.15 7.80
N GLU A 222 12.03 38.87 7.28
CA GLU A 222 13.13 38.33 6.49
C GLU A 222 13.97 37.32 7.28
N GLU A 223 14.36 37.66 8.51
CA GLU A 223 15.21 36.78 9.35
C GLU A 223 14.42 35.49 9.73
N ALA A 224 13.21 35.64 10.20
CA ALA A 224 12.37 34.52 10.58
C ALA A 224 12.10 33.57 9.39
N THR A 225 11.77 34.12 8.23
CA THR A 225 11.53 33.38 7.01
C THR A 225 12.79 32.68 6.51
N ALA A 226 13.94 33.32 6.54
CA ALA A 226 15.22 32.73 6.13
C ALA A 226 15.63 31.56 7.04
N LEU A 227 15.49 31.70 8.35
CA LEU A 227 15.76 30.63 9.30
C LEU A 227 14.79 29.44 9.12
N TRP A 228 13.48 29.71 8.98
CA TRP A 228 12.49 28.70 8.74
C TRP A 228 12.76 27.91 7.44
N GLN A 229 13.04 28.62 6.34
CA GLN A 229 13.36 28.00 5.06
C GLN A 229 14.62 27.13 5.16
N TRP A 230 15.63 27.59 5.85
CA TRP A 230 16.86 26.84 6.04
C TRP A 230 16.64 25.58 6.89
N PHE A 231 15.88 25.65 7.98
CA PHE A 231 15.54 24.48 8.79
C PHE A 231 14.75 23.45 7.99
N ARG A 232 13.83 23.91 7.15
CA ARG A 232 13.04 23.07 6.25
C ARG A 232 13.95 22.38 5.23
N ASP A 233 14.80 23.12 4.55
CA ASP A 233 15.67 22.61 3.50
C ASP A 233 16.67 21.57 4.04
N GLU A 234 17.30 21.85 5.17
CA GLU A 234 18.23 20.92 5.83
C GLU A 234 17.50 19.65 6.31
N SER A 235 16.30 19.78 6.84
CA SER A 235 15.48 18.63 7.24
C SER A 235 15.09 17.78 6.04
N LEU A 236 14.74 18.39 4.90
CA LEU A 236 14.40 17.67 3.67
C LEU A 236 15.57 16.89 3.10
N VAL A 237 16.80 17.39 3.18
CA VAL A 237 18.00 16.65 2.76
C VAL A 237 18.08 15.31 3.50
N GLU A 238 17.89 15.34 4.83
CA GLU A 238 17.93 14.13 5.65
C GLU A 238 16.72 13.20 5.41
N PHE A 239 15.54 13.75 5.29
CA PHE A 239 14.36 12.93 4.96
C PHE A 239 14.50 12.26 3.59
N ASN A 240 14.97 12.98 2.58
CA ASN A 240 15.17 12.41 1.26
C ASN A 240 16.22 11.30 1.26
N ARG A 241 17.25 11.39 2.07
CA ARG A 241 18.22 10.31 2.25
C ARG A 241 17.57 9.04 2.76
N LEU A 242 16.67 9.14 3.75
CA LEU A 242 15.90 7.99 4.26
C LEU A 242 14.87 7.48 3.25
N TYR A 243 14.22 8.35 2.51
CA TYR A 243 13.31 7.95 1.43
C TYR A 243 14.03 7.22 0.31
N ASP A 244 15.24 7.63 -0.03
CA ASP A 244 16.08 6.92 -1.01
C ASP A 244 16.42 5.51 -0.53
N GLU A 245 16.76 5.35 0.75
CA GLU A 245 16.97 4.01 1.34
C GLU A 245 15.70 3.13 1.31
N LEU A 246 14.54 3.73 1.52
CA LEU A 246 13.24 3.02 1.42
C LEU A 246 12.78 2.81 -0.02
N GLY A 247 13.39 3.45 -1.00
CA GLY A 247 12.96 3.42 -2.39
C GLY A 247 11.64 4.15 -2.65
N VAL A 248 11.34 5.20 -1.87
CA VAL A 248 10.11 6.00 -1.98
C VAL A 248 10.42 7.39 -2.51
N SER A 249 9.62 7.86 -3.44
CA SER A 249 9.74 9.20 -4.03
C SER A 249 8.41 9.96 -3.99
N PHE A 250 8.48 11.28 -4.16
CA PHE A 250 7.31 12.16 -4.11
C PHE A 250 7.26 13.08 -5.32
N ASP A 251 6.05 13.41 -5.75
CA ASP A 251 5.79 14.39 -6.80
C ASP A 251 5.67 15.81 -6.23
N SER A 252 5.32 15.95 -4.96
CA SER A 252 5.12 17.23 -4.27
C SER A 252 5.57 17.14 -2.82
N TYR A 253 6.19 18.21 -2.34
CA TYR A 253 6.53 18.46 -0.94
C TYR A 253 5.75 19.67 -0.37
N ASN A 254 4.60 19.99 -0.98
CA ASN A 254 3.74 21.06 -0.49
C ASN A 254 3.12 20.65 0.85
N GLY A 255 3.71 21.15 1.93
CA GLY A 255 3.28 20.91 3.29
C GLY A 255 2.28 21.95 3.80
N GLU A 256 2.17 22.06 5.10
CA GLU A 256 1.24 22.98 5.76
C GLU A 256 1.45 24.44 5.38
N ALA A 257 2.72 24.89 5.30
CA ALA A 257 3.07 26.28 4.98
C ALA A 257 2.60 26.72 3.59
N PHE A 258 2.57 25.81 2.63
CA PHE A 258 2.15 26.11 1.26
C PHE A 258 0.71 26.65 1.19
N TYR A 259 -0.15 26.31 2.13
CA TYR A 259 -1.56 26.69 2.17
C TYR A 259 -1.84 27.93 3.01
N ASN A 260 -0.83 28.60 3.56
CA ASN A 260 -1.00 29.78 4.40
C ASN A 260 -1.80 30.90 3.72
N ASP A 261 -1.56 31.14 2.45
CA ASP A 261 -2.23 32.15 1.62
C ASP A 261 -3.53 31.66 0.94
N LYS A 262 -3.95 30.43 1.20
CA LYS A 262 -5.09 29.78 0.55
C LYS A 262 -6.28 29.54 1.49
N MET A 263 -6.12 29.79 2.79
CA MET A 263 -7.18 29.54 3.77
C MET A 263 -8.27 30.61 3.74
N ASP A 264 -7.92 31.87 3.43
CA ASP A 264 -8.91 32.95 3.33
C ASP A 264 -9.94 32.68 2.25
N GLU A 265 -9.56 32.11 1.12
CA GLU A 265 -10.49 31.69 0.06
C GLU A 265 -11.53 30.70 0.59
N VAL A 266 -11.12 29.73 1.42
CA VAL A 266 -12.04 28.76 2.03
C VAL A 266 -13.08 29.46 2.91
N VAL A 267 -12.63 30.38 3.74
CA VAL A 267 -13.51 31.18 4.61
C VAL A 267 -14.49 32.01 3.78
N ASP A 268 -14.01 32.62 2.70
CA ASP A 268 -14.85 33.41 1.78
C ASP A 268 -15.92 32.56 1.10
N ILE A 269 -15.57 31.38 0.61
CA ILE A 269 -16.54 30.45 0.00
C ILE A 269 -17.60 30.02 1.03
N LEU A 270 -17.19 29.66 2.23
CA LEU A 270 -18.13 29.28 3.30
C LEU A 270 -19.06 30.43 3.70
N THR A 271 -18.53 31.65 3.74
CA THR A 271 -19.31 32.87 4.02
C THR A 271 -20.33 33.15 2.93
N GLU A 272 -19.91 33.13 1.67
CA GLU A 272 -20.79 33.37 0.52
C GLU A 272 -21.93 32.36 0.41
N LYS A 273 -21.66 31.11 0.79
CA LYS A 273 -22.65 30.02 0.81
C LYS A 273 -23.54 30.03 2.06
N GLY A 274 -23.29 30.92 3.01
CA GLY A 274 -24.06 31.03 4.25
C GLY A 274 -23.91 29.83 5.18
N LEU A 275 -22.77 29.16 5.14
CA LEU A 275 -22.51 27.91 5.89
C LEU A 275 -21.85 28.16 7.25
N LEU A 276 -21.30 29.35 7.48
CA LEU A 276 -20.67 29.69 8.76
C LEU A 276 -21.71 30.11 9.79
N GLN A 277 -21.56 29.59 11.00
CA GLN A 277 -22.35 29.94 12.17
C GLN A 277 -21.42 30.36 13.31
N GLU A 278 -21.85 31.28 14.13
CA GLU A 278 -21.12 31.64 15.35
C GLU A 278 -21.44 30.66 16.47
N SER A 279 -20.40 30.14 17.13
CA SER A 279 -20.51 29.30 18.31
C SER A 279 -19.41 29.66 19.30
N GLN A 280 -19.77 30.18 20.46
CA GLN A 280 -18.85 30.59 21.52
C GLN A 280 -17.72 31.56 21.02
N GLY A 281 -18.09 32.47 20.13
CA GLY A 281 -17.17 33.42 19.51
C GLY A 281 -16.37 32.88 18.33
N ALA A 282 -16.46 31.60 18.03
CA ALA A 282 -15.78 30.95 16.88
C ALA A 282 -16.73 30.80 15.69
N GLN A 283 -16.15 30.67 14.50
CA GLN A 283 -16.89 30.39 13.28
C GLN A 283 -16.84 28.88 12.99
N VAL A 284 -18.02 28.27 12.87
CA VAL A 284 -18.17 26.82 12.70
C VAL A 284 -19.09 26.46 11.53
N VAL A 285 -18.96 25.23 11.02
CA VAL A 285 -19.92 24.63 10.09
C VAL A 285 -20.66 23.52 10.82
N ASN A 286 -21.99 23.60 10.82
CA ASN A 286 -22.85 22.58 11.40
C ASN A 286 -22.86 21.33 10.53
N LEU A 287 -22.64 20.16 11.13
CA LEU A 287 -22.54 18.87 10.44
C LEU A 287 -23.54 17.81 10.97
N GLU A 288 -24.56 18.24 11.74
CA GLU A 288 -25.58 17.32 12.30
C GLU A 288 -26.31 16.53 11.21
N LYS A 289 -26.54 17.12 10.06
CA LYS A 289 -27.13 16.51 8.87
C LYS A 289 -26.37 15.24 8.41
N TYR A 290 -25.07 15.17 8.70
CA TYR A 290 -24.19 14.03 8.37
C TYR A 290 -23.99 13.07 9.55
N GLY A 291 -24.74 13.24 10.63
CA GLY A 291 -24.60 12.44 11.85
C GLY A 291 -23.34 12.77 12.67
N ILE A 292 -22.77 13.95 12.46
CA ILE A 292 -21.57 14.42 13.18
C ILE A 292 -22.01 15.42 14.23
N GLU A 293 -21.87 15.05 15.49
CA GLU A 293 -22.34 15.85 16.65
C GLU A 293 -21.54 17.16 16.80
N HIS A 294 -20.22 17.10 16.63
CA HIS A 294 -19.36 18.27 16.81
C HIS A 294 -19.21 19.04 15.50
N PRO A 295 -19.53 20.34 15.48
CA PRO A 295 -19.35 21.17 14.29
C PRO A 295 -17.87 21.31 13.93
N ALA A 296 -17.61 21.55 12.65
CA ALA A 296 -16.26 21.84 12.18
C ALA A 296 -15.85 23.26 12.54
N LEU A 297 -14.77 23.40 13.27
CA LEU A 297 -14.25 24.67 13.73
C LEU A 297 -13.33 25.30 12.67
N ILE A 298 -13.83 26.35 11.98
CA ILE A 298 -13.14 26.98 10.84
C ILE A 298 -12.21 28.12 11.29
N LYS A 299 -12.71 29.00 12.17
CA LYS A 299 -11.96 30.12 12.73
C LYS A 299 -12.17 30.20 14.23
N LYS A 300 -11.11 30.46 14.99
CA LYS A 300 -11.17 30.74 16.42
C LYS A 300 -11.76 32.13 16.71
N SER A 301 -12.09 32.37 17.98
CA SER A 301 -12.56 33.68 18.46
C SER A 301 -11.56 34.82 18.26
N ASP A 302 -10.26 34.50 18.20
CA ASP A 302 -9.18 35.45 17.91
C ASP A 302 -8.96 35.67 16.40
N GLY A 303 -9.78 35.03 15.55
CA GLY A 303 -9.70 35.10 14.11
C GLY A 303 -8.67 34.18 13.46
N ALA A 304 -7.93 33.37 14.24
CA ALA A 304 -6.98 32.39 13.69
C ALA A 304 -7.72 31.23 13.02
N THR A 305 -7.20 30.80 11.87
CA THR A 305 -7.66 29.60 11.17
C THR A 305 -7.12 28.33 11.82
N LEU A 306 -7.76 27.20 11.55
CA LEU A 306 -7.47 25.92 12.16
C LEU A 306 -7.05 24.85 11.14
N TYR A 307 -6.65 23.68 11.64
CA TYR A 307 -6.20 22.56 10.81
C TYR A 307 -7.20 22.18 9.71
N ILE A 308 -8.50 22.13 10.03
CA ILE A 308 -9.51 21.77 9.05
C ILE A 308 -9.59 22.77 7.90
N THR A 309 -9.44 24.08 8.20
CA THR A 309 -9.43 25.12 7.17
C THR A 309 -8.26 24.95 6.20
N ARG A 310 -7.11 24.59 6.73
CA ARG A 310 -5.92 24.27 5.95
C ARG A 310 -6.13 23.04 5.07
N ASP A 311 -6.71 21.97 5.60
CA ASP A 311 -6.99 20.75 4.85
C ASP A 311 -8.09 20.95 3.80
N LEU A 312 -9.07 21.82 4.07
CA LEU A 312 -10.03 22.25 3.04
C LEU A 312 -9.33 22.98 1.89
N ALA A 313 -8.44 23.90 2.20
CA ALA A 313 -7.63 24.60 1.20
C ALA A 313 -6.77 23.62 0.39
N ALA A 314 -6.16 22.64 1.04
CA ALA A 314 -5.37 21.60 0.40
C ALA A 314 -6.23 20.72 -0.54
N ALA A 315 -7.42 20.32 -0.11
CA ALA A 315 -8.34 19.53 -0.93
C ALA A 315 -8.77 20.27 -2.19
N LEU A 316 -9.13 21.55 -2.06
CA LEU A 316 -9.49 22.41 -3.19
C LEU A 316 -8.32 22.58 -4.18
N TYR A 317 -7.13 22.86 -3.66
CA TYR A 317 -5.91 23.01 -4.46
C TYR A 317 -5.60 21.73 -5.24
N ARG A 318 -5.64 20.58 -4.56
CA ARG A 318 -5.34 19.27 -5.16
C ARG A 318 -6.36 18.90 -6.24
N LYS A 319 -7.64 19.15 -5.99
CA LYS A 319 -8.67 18.91 -7.01
C LYS A 319 -8.46 19.77 -8.26
N ARG A 320 -8.20 21.05 -8.08
CA ARG A 320 -7.95 22.00 -9.19
C ARG A 320 -6.67 21.67 -9.95
N THR A 321 -5.61 21.28 -9.23
CA THR A 321 -4.28 21.05 -9.81
C THR A 321 -4.16 19.70 -10.48
N TYR A 322 -4.70 18.65 -9.86
CA TYR A 322 -4.50 17.26 -10.31
C TYR A 322 -5.74 16.65 -10.94
N ASP A 323 -6.89 17.26 -10.78
CA ASP A 323 -8.19 16.70 -11.24
C ASP A 323 -8.34 15.21 -10.90
N PHE A 324 -8.09 14.87 -9.65
CA PHE A 324 -8.05 13.49 -9.19
C PHE A 324 -9.38 12.76 -9.38
N ALA A 325 -9.33 11.51 -9.80
CA ALA A 325 -10.45 10.56 -9.72
C ALA A 325 -10.70 10.08 -8.29
N LYS A 326 -9.63 10.00 -7.49
CA LYS A 326 -9.67 9.68 -6.06
C LYS A 326 -8.59 10.46 -5.34
N ALA A 327 -8.84 10.80 -4.07
CA ALA A 327 -7.85 11.33 -3.15
C ALA A 327 -7.77 10.41 -1.93
N ILE A 328 -6.58 9.91 -1.65
CA ILE A 328 -6.31 8.93 -0.61
C ILE A 328 -5.41 9.54 0.45
N TYR A 329 -5.90 9.57 1.69
CA TYR A 329 -5.17 10.08 2.85
C TYR A 329 -4.72 8.89 3.70
N VAL A 330 -3.43 8.59 3.67
CA VAL A 330 -2.85 7.50 4.48
C VAL A 330 -2.35 8.06 5.79
N VAL A 331 -3.22 8.07 6.79
CA VAL A 331 -3.03 8.73 8.08
C VAL A 331 -3.53 7.83 9.20
N GLY A 332 -2.92 7.93 10.37
CA GLY A 332 -3.28 7.11 11.53
C GLY A 332 -4.76 7.17 11.91
N ASN A 333 -5.25 6.10 12.49
CA ASN A 333 -6.66 5.92 12.84
C ASN A 333 -7.20 6.98 13.80
N GLU A 334 -6.35 7.58 14.63
CA GLU A 334 -6.71 8.64 15.57
C GLU A 334 -7.26 9.92 14.89
N GLN A 335 -7.01 10.09 13.58
CA GLN A 335 -7.49 11.23 12.79
C GLN A 335 -8.83 10.96 12.08
N SER A 336 -9.49 9.85 12.36
CA SER A 336 -10.72 9.45 11.66
C SER A 336 -11.86 10.47 11.78
N ALA A 337 -12.05 11.07 12.95
CA ALA A 337 -13.07 12.10 13.19
C ALA A 337 -12.80 13.36 12.34
N HIS A 338 -11.54 13.76 12.24
CA HIS A 338 -11.12 14.91 11.42
C HIS A 338 -11.46 14.71 9.94
N PHE A 339 -11.15 13.55 9.36
CA PHE A 339 -11.46 13.27 7.95
C PHE A 339 -12.96 13.16 7.68
N LYS A 340 -13.74 12.66 8.63
CA LYS A 340 -15.21 12.68 8.51
C LYS A 340 -15.74 14.12 8.43
N GLN A 341 -15.23 15.01 9.29
CA GLN A 341 -15.58 16.42 9.24
C GLN A 341 -15.14 17.08 7.93
N LEU A 342 -13.91 16.83 7.49
CA LEU A 342 -13.36 17.38 6.24
C LEU A 342 -14.24 17.05 5.04
N LYS A 343 -14.58 15.78 4.87
CA LYS A 343 -15.45 15.33 3.77
C LYS A 343 -16.85 15.95 3.87
N ALA A 344 -17.42 16.00 5.06
CA ALA A 344 -18.75 16.56 5.27
C ALA A 344 -18.80 18.06 4.96
N VAL A 345 -17.79 18.83 5.34
CA VAL A 345 -17.71 20.27 5.01
C VAL A 345 -17.61 20.47 3.50
N LEU A 346 -16.78 19.71 2.81
CA LEU A 346 -16.68 19.79 1.35
C LEU A 346 -17.99 19.42 0.66
N LYS A 347 -18.69 18.43 1.17
CA LYS A 347 -20.02 18.05 0.66
C LYS A 347 -21.03 19.17 0.86
N GLU A 348 -21.03 19.81 2.03
CA GLU A 348 -21.91 20.96 2.34
C GLU A 348 -21.59 22.18 1.46
N MET A 349 -20.32 22.34 1.09
CA MET A 349 -19.89 23.36 0.12
C MET A 349 -20.38 23.08 -1.31
N GLY A 350 -20.96 21.91 -1.56
CA GLY A 350 -21.48 21.50 -2.87
C GLY A 350 -20.46 20.76 -3.75
N TYR A 351 -19.38 20.27 -3.18
CA TYR A 351 -18.36 19.52 -3.91
C TYR A 351 -18.62 18.01 -3.81
N ASP A 352 -19.28 17.45 -4.82
CA ASP A 352 -19.61 16.02 -4.88
C ASP A 352 -18.37 15.12 -4.97
N TRP A 353 -17.26 15.61 -5.49
CA TRP A 353 -15.98 14.90 -5.49
C TRP A 353 -15.42 14.60 -4.09
N SER A 354 -16.02 15.15 -3.03
CA SER A 354 -15.71 14.76 -1.65
C SER A 354 -15.99 13.26 -1.39
N ASP A 355 -16.91 12.65 -2.15
CA ASP A 355 -17.19 11.21 -2.07
C ASP A 355 -16.03 10.36 -2.62
N ASP A 356 -15.16 10.93 -3.44
CA ASP A 356 -13.97 10.28 -3.99
C ASP A 356 -12.75 10.37 -3.06
N MET A 357 -12.90 11.02 -1.91
CA MET A 357 -11.86 11.11 -0.88
C MET A 357 -12.00 9.96 0.12
N THR A 358 -10.89 9.33 0.45
CA THR A 358 -10.86 8.21 1.40
C THR A 358 -9.75 8.39 2.43
N HIS A 359 -10.10 8.29 3.70
CA HIS A 359 -9.13 8.13 4.77
C HIS A 359 -8.75 6.66 4.90
N VAL A 360 -7.54 6.32 4.48
CA VAL A 360 -6.95 4.99 4.64
C VAL A 360 -6.24 4.97 5.99
N ALA A 361 -7.00 4.62 7.01
CA ALA A 361 -6.54 4.56 8.39
C ALA A 361 -5.65 3.33 8.63
N PHE A 362 -4.78 3.41 9.62
CA PHE A 362 -3.95 2.29 10.05
C PHE A 362 -3.75 2.29 11.56
N GLY A 363 -3.49 1.09 12.12
CA GLY A 363 -3.21 0.88 13.53
C GLY A 363 -1.78 1.27 13.91
N LEU A 364 -1.51 1.32 15.21
CA LEU A 364 -0.24 1.78 15.76
C LEU A 364 0.80 0.66 15.81
N VAL A 365 2.07 1.05 15.67
CA VAL A 365 3.20 0.20 16.05
C VAL A 365 3.49 0.42 17.53
N THR A 366 3.66 -0.68 18.25
CA THR A 366 4.03 -0.69 19.68
C THR A 366 5.41 -1.29 19.88
N LYS A 367 5.99 -1.10 21.05
CA LYS A 367 7.18 -1.82 21.51
C LYS A 367 6.93 -2.34 22.91
N ASN A 368 7.05 -3.67 23.08
CA ASN A 368 6.72 -4.36 24.33
C ASN A 368 5.32 -3.99 24.84
N GLY A 369 4.34 -3.94 23.91
CA GLY A 369 2.96 -3.59 24.21
C GLY A 369 2.69 -2.11 24.51
N LYS A 370 3.71 -1.25 24.45
CA LYS A 370 3.59 0.17 24.77
C LYS A 370 3.61 1.03 23.50
N LYS A 371 2.73 2.05 23.48
CA LYS A 371 2.69 3.03 22.40
C LYS A 371 4.03 3.76 22.27
N LEU A 372 4.51 3.93 21.05
CA LEU A 372 5.68 4.76 20.75
C LEU A 372 5.33 6.24 20.98
N SER A 373 6.22 6.96 21.65
CA SER A 373 6.02 8.38 21.97
C SER A 373 7.36 9.11 22.09
N THR A 374 7.55 10.12 21.25
CA THR A 374 8.71 11.00 21.30
C THR A 374 8.84 11.74 22.64
N ARG A 375 7.70 12.19 23.21
CA ARG A 375 7.66 12.89 24.47
C ARG A 375 8.09 12.05 25.67
N LYS A 376 7.92 10.73 25.59
CA LYS A 376 8.27 9.79 26.67
C LYS A 376 9.56 9.03 26.45
N GLY A 377 10.33 9.37 25.39
CA GLY A 377 11.57 8.68 25.05
C GLY A 377 11.42 7.25 24.56
N ASN A 378 10.18 6.79 24.33
CA ASN A 378 9.91 5.46 23.79
C ASN A 378 9.71 5.57 22.27
N VAL A 379 10.81 5.77 21.54
CA VAL A 379 10.81 5.93 20.09
C VAL A 379 11.79 4.96 19.47
N ILE A 380 11.39 4.34 18.37
CA ILE A 380 12.29 3.56 17.51
C ILE A 380 12.59 4.41 16.29
N LEU A 381 13.84 4.83 16.15
CA LEU A 381 14.30 5.60 15.01
C LEU A 381 14.47 4.70 13.79
N LEU A 382 14.04 5.18 12.63
CA LEU A 382 14.08 4.38 11.40
C LEU A 382 15.51 4.13 10.93
N GLU A 383 16.37 5.13 10.91
CA GLU A 383 17.74 5.03 10.38
C GLU A 383 18.58 3.94 11.07
N PRO A 384 18.74 3.93 12.41
CA PRO A 384 19.49 2.86 13.08
C PRO A 384 18.79 1.50 12.97
N THR A 385 17.48 1.46 12.81
CA THR A 385 16.72 0.23 12.60
C THR A 385 17.02 -0.37 11.23
N ILE A 386 17.05 0.42 10.18
CA ILE A 386 17.48 0.00 8.84
C ILE A 386 18.92 -0.54 8.89
N ALA A 387 19.83 0.20 9.50
CA ALA A 387 21.24 -0.20 9.61
C ALA A 387 21.38 -1.56 10.31
N GLU A 388 20.67 -1.78 11.41
CA GLU A 388 20.68 -3.07 12.14
C GLU A 388 20.09 -4.21 11.30
N ALA A 389 18.97 -3.97 10.61
CA ALA A 389 18.37 -4.95 9.71
C ALA A 389 19.32 -5.35 8.58
N VAL A 390 19.99 -4.38 7.97
CA VAL A 390 20.99 -4.61 6.92
C VAL A 390 22.18 -5.40 7.45
N ASN A 391 22.70 -5.07 8.63
CA ASN A 391 23.79 -5.80 9.27
C ASN A 391 23.42 -7.27 9.55
N ARG A 392 22.22 -7.52 10.04
CA ARG A 392 21.73 -8.90 10.28
C ARG A 392 21.54 -9.67 8.97
N ALA A 393 21.00 -9.03 7.94
CA ALA A 393 20.89 -9.62 6.61
C ALA A 393 22.27 -9.98 6.05
N GLN A 394 23.25 -9.09 6.17
CA GLN A 394 24.61 -9.33 5.72
C GLN A 394 25.25 -10.51 6.44
N ALA A 395 25.10 -10.62 7.75
CA ALA A 395 25.62 -11.73 8.53
C ALA A 395 25.03 -13.08 8.10
N GLN A 396 23.73 -13.13 7.79
CA GLN A 396 23.07 -14.34 7.28
C GLN A 396 23.54 -14.71 5.87
N ILE A 397 23.72 -13.72 4.99
CA ILE A 397 24.24 -13.93 3.63
C ILE A 397 25.68 -14.44 3.69
N GLU A 398 26.55 -13.84 4.52
CA GLU A 398 27.93 -14.30 4.74
C GLU A 398 27.99 -15.76 5.18
N ALA A 399 27.10 -16.17 6.07
CA ALA A 399 27.04 -17.55 6.57
C ALA A 399 26.60 -18.56 5.50
N LYS A 400 25.69 -18.17 4.60
CA LYS A 400 25.12 -19.06 3.58
C LYS A 400 25.85 -19.00 2.24
N ASN A 401 26.30 -17.83 1.82
CA ASN A 401 26.92 -17.59 0.51
C ASN A 401 28.05 -16.55 0.65
N PRO A 402 29.21 -16.94 1.21
CA PRO A 402 30.31 -16.00 1.46
C PRO A 402 30.92 -15.40 0.19
N ASN A 403 30.70 -16.02 -0.95
CA ASN A 403 31.24 -15.59 -2.24
C ASN A 403 30.23 -14.81 -3.09
N LEU A 404 29.09 -14.44 -2.54
CA LEU A 404 28.07 -13.70 -3.26
C LEU A 404 28.63 -12.36 -3.79
N PRO A 405 28.54 -12.08 -5.10
CA PRO A 405 28.87 -10.75 -5.62
C PRO A 405 27.85 -9.71 -5.10
N ASN A 406 28.31 -8.48 -4.90
CA ASN A 406 27.47 -7.37 -4.46
C ASN A 406 26.72 -7.62 -3.14
N LYS A 407 27.35 -8.29 -2.19
CA LYS A 407 26.76 -8.62 -0.87
C LYS A 407 26.12 -7.44 -0.16
N GLU A 408 26.73 -6.28 -0.22
CA GLU A 408 26.24 -5.05 0.43
C GLU A 408 24.90 -4.61 -0.16
N ALA A 409 24.76 -4.62 -1.49
CA ALA A 409 23.52 -4.25 -2.16
C ALA A 409 22.41 -5.27 -1.88
N VAL A 410 22.73 -6.56 -1.86
CA VAL A 410 21.78 -7.63 -1.51
C VAL A 410 21.37 -7.53 -0.04
N ALA A 411 22.32 -7.31 0.86
CA ALA A 411 22.04 -7.12 2.29
C ALA A 411 21.12 -5.92 2.54
N HIS A 412 21.33 -4.83 1.82
CA HIS A 412 20.46 -3.65 1.87
C HIS A 412 19.04 -3.98 1.39
N ALA A 413 18.91 -4.62 0.22
CA ALA A 413 17.60 -5.04 -0.32
C ALA A 413 16.84 -5.98 0.64
N VAL A 414 17.54 -6.91 1.27
CA VAL A 414 16.96 -7.85 2.24
C VAL A 414 16.60 -7.17 3.56
N GLY A 415 17.47 -6.35 4.11
CA GLY A 415 17.23 -5.65 5.38
C GLY A 415 16.08 -4.64 5.29
N VAL A 416 16.09 -3.78 4.29
CA VAL A 416 14.99 -2.83 4.03
C VAL A 416 13.71 -3.57 3.67
N GLY A 417 13.81 -4.58 2.82
CA GLY A 417 12.69 -5.43 2.43
C GLY A 417 12.03 -6.12 3.61
N ALA A 418 12.81 -6.58 4.57
CA ALA A 418 12.31 -7.23 5.79
C ALA A 418 11.40 -6.30 6.62
N ILE A 419 11.81 -5.08 6.82
CA ILE A 419 11.04 -4.07 7.57
C ILE A 419 9.76 -3.70 6.81
N LYS A 420 9.87 -3.37 5.53
CA LYS A 420 8.74 -2.97 4.69
C LYS A 420 7.70 -4.09 4.55
N PHE A 421 8.15 -5.30 4.28
CA PHE A 421 7.27 -6.45 4.09
C PHE A 421 6.53 -6.81 5.37
N TYR A 422 7.19 -6.78 6.52
CA TYR A 422 6.56 -7.08 7.81
C TYR A 422 5.43 -6.11 8.14
N ASP A 423 5.64 -4.83 7.90
CA ASP A 423 4.59 -3.82 8.03
C ASP A 423 3.41 -4.10 7.09
N LEU A 424 3.70 -4.34 5.81
CA LEU A 424 2.68 -4.50 4.77
C LEU A 424 1.93 -5.84 4.83
N LYS A 425 2.51 -6.91 5.39
CA LYS A 425 1.79 -8.18 5.57
C LYS A 425 0.72 -8.12 6.65
N THR A 426 0.85 -7.19 7.59
CA THR A 426 -0.14 -6.95 8.64
C THR A 426 -1.31 -6.19 8.07
N ASP A 427 -2.54 -6.62 8.36
CA ASP A 427 -3.73 -5.87 7.98
C ASP A 427 -3.60 -4.44 8.53
N ARG A 428 -3.79 -3.42 7.69
CA ARG A 428 -3.44 -2.05 8.03
C ARG A 428 -4.13 -1.52 9.29
N MET A 429 -5.36 -1.96 9.57
CA MET A 429 -6.10 -1.55 10.79
C MET A 429 -5.57 -2.19 12.05
N ASN A 430 -4.83 -3.29 11.94
CA ASN A 430 -4.17 -3.92 13.07
C ASN A 430 -2.85 -3.21 13.37
N GLY A 431 -2.60 -2.95 14.64
CA GLY A 431 -1.26 -2.62 15.10
C GLY A 431 -0.40 -3.87 15.19
N TYR A 432 0.90 -3.68 15.36
CA TYR A 432 1.82 -4.76 15.67
C TYR A 432 2.90 -4.32 16.65
N ASP A 433 3.44 -5.27 17.38
CA ASP A 433 4.59 -5.01 18.25
C ASP A 433 5.88 -5.15 17.43
N PHE A 434 6.76 -4.16 17.52
CA PHE A 434 7.98 -4.13 16.74
C PHE A 434 8.96 -5.21 17.20
N ASP A 435 9.31 -6.14 16.30
CA ASP A 435 10.22 -7.25 16.55
C ASP A 435 11.14 -7.45 15.33
N LEU A 436 12.34 -6.88 15.43
CA LEU A 436 13.32 -6.95 14.33
C LEU A 436 13.80 -8.39 14.07
N ASP A 437 13.90 -9.23 15.10
CA ASP A 437 14.31 -10.63 14.94
C ASP A 437 13.31 -11.40 14.07
N ALA A 438 12.01 -11.18 14.31
CA ALA A 438 10.95 -11.77 13.50
C ALA A 438 10.98 -11.25 12.05
N MET A 439 11.24 -9.95 11.86
CA MET A 439 11.25 -9.31 10.53
C MET A 439 12.33 -9.86 9.61
N VAL A 440 13.55 -10.03 10.11
CA VAL A 440 14.72 -10.45 9.33
C VAL A 440 14.88 -11.96 9.19
N SER A 441 14.01 -12.76 9.78
CA SER A 441 14.03 -14.21 9.67
C SER A 441 13.84 -14.69 8.23
N PHE A 442 14.62 -15.67 7.78
CA PHE A 442 14.44 -16.33 6.49
C PHE A 442 13.37 -17.42 6.52
N GLU A 443 12.76 -17.64 7.65
CA GLU A 443 11.69 -18.62 7.86
C GLU A 443 10.40 -17.90 8.26
N GLY A 444 9.28 -18.51 7.98
CA GLY A 444 7.96 -17.97 8.28
C GLY A 444 7.45 -16.99 7.22
N GLU A 445 6.56 -16.12 7.62
CA GLU A 445 5.88 -15.17 6.73
C GLU A 445 6.62 -13.83 6.67
N THR A 446 7.81 -13.83 6.08
CA THR A 446 8.71 -12.67 6.03
C THR A 446 9.09 -12.26 4.61
N GLY A 447 9.57 -11.03 4.47
CA GLY A 447 10.17 -10.55 3.22
C GLY A 447 11.35 -11.41 2.76
N PRO A 448 12.34 -11.67 3.63
CA PRO A 448 13.47 -12.53 3.29
C PRO A 448 13.06 -13.94 2.83
N TYR A 449 12.02 -14.52 3.41
CA TYR A 449 11.49 -15.81 2.96
C TYR A 449 11.04 -15.78 1.49
N VAL A 450 10.27 -14.76 1.11
CA VAL A 450 9.79 -14.59 -0.27
C VAL A 450 10.93 -14.26 -1.23
N GLN A 451 11.83 -13.36 -0.83
CA GLN A 451 13.02 -13.01 -1.62
C GLN A 451 13.92 -14.23 -1.85
N TYR A 452 14.10 -15.05 -0.84
CA TYR A 452 14.89 -16.28 -0.96
C TYR A 452 14.23 -17.31 -1.89
N ALA A 453 12.91 -17.46 -1.88
CA ALA A 453 12.20 -18.29 -2.84
C ALA A 453 12.44 -17.81 -4.29
N HIS A 454 12.37 -16.50 -4.54
CA HIS A 454 12.70 -15.91 -5.83
C HIS A 454 14.16 -16.20 -6.26
N ALA A 455 15.12 -15.95 -5.38
CA ALA A 455 16.54 -16.20 -5.65
C ALA A 455 16.83 -17.67 -5.92
N ARG A 456 16.18 -18.58 -5.21
CA ARG A 456 16.26 -20.04 -5.46
C ARG A 456 15.79 -20.39 -6.88
N ILE A 457 14.66 -19.82 -7.30
CA ILE A 457 14.15 -20.05 -8.65
C ILE A 457 15.15 -19.56 -9.70
N GLN A 458 15.71 -18.37 -9.51
CA GLN A 458 16.72 -17.81 -10.42
C GLN A 458 17.97 -18.71 -10.50
N SER A 459 18.38 -19.29 -9.39
CA SER A 459 19.48 -20.27 -9.37
C SER A 459 19.16 -21.52 -10.19
N ILE A 460 17.93 -22.04 -10.09
CA ILE A 460 17.49 -23.20 -10.90
C ILE A 460 17.54 -22.86 -12.38
N LEU A 461 17.05 -21.71 -12.79
CA LEU A 461 17.03 -21.25 -14.18
C LEU A 461 18.46 -21.08 -14.75
N ARG A 462 19.38 -20.52 -13.96
CA ARG A 462 20.79 -20.40 -14.34
C ARG A 462 21.46 -21.76 -14.52
N LYS A 463 21.27 -22.68 -13.58
CA LYS A 463 21.82 -24.05 -13.66
C LYS A 463 21.31 -24.80 -14.89
N ALA A 464 20.05 -24.59 -15.25
CA ALA A 464 19.46 -25.17 -16.45
C ALA A 464 19.86 -24.45 -17.74
N ASN A 465 20.47 -23.27 -17.65
CA ASN A 465 20.69 -22.35 -18.77
C ASN A 465 19.40 -22.17 -19.61
N PHE A 466 18.27 -21.98 -18.90
CA PHE A 466 16.95 -21.95 -19.52
C PHE A 466 16.46 -20.52 -19.70
N THR A 467 15.99 -20.23 -20.91
CA THR A 467 15.21 -19.02 -21.23
C THR A 467 13.96 -19.47 -21.98
N PRO A 468 12.75 -19.09 -21.54
CA PRO A 468 11.54 -19.51 -22.21
C PRO A 468 11.43 -18.90 -23.61
N SER A 469 10.90 -19.69 -24.55
CA SER A 469 10.59 -19.24 -25.90
C SER A 469 9.14 -18.80 -25.99
N ALA A 470 8.89 -17.65 -26.61
CA ALA A 470 7.53 -17.17 -26.86
C ALA A 470 6.75 -18.06 -27.86
N ASP A 471 7.46 -18.78 -28.71
CA ASP A 471 6.87 -19.65 -29.73
C ASP A 471 6.61 -21.08 -29.22
N ALA A 472 7.11 -21.44 -28.05
CA ALA A 472 6.94 -22.77 -27.48
C ALA A 472 5.67 -22.81 -26.61
N THR A 473 5.03 -23.98 -26.57
CA THR A 473 3.91 -24.26 -25.66
C THR A 473 4.42 -25.07 -24.48
N TYR A 474 4.21 -24.54 -23.28
CA TYR A 474 4.56 -25.21 -22.02
C TYR A 474 3.28 -25.56 -21.27
N SER A 475 3.11 -26.81 -20.86
CA SER A 475 1.91 -27.24 -20.13
C SER A 475 2.24 -28.29 -19.08
N LEU A 476 1.51 -28.25 -17.97
CA LEU A 476 1.62 -29.17 -16.85
C LEU A 476 0.22 -29.49 -16.33
N ASN A 477 0.06 -30.69 -15.74
CA ASN A 477 -1.23 -31.14 -15.20
C ASN A 477 -1.13 -31.83 -13.84
N ASP A 478 0.07 -31.86 -13.23
CA ASP A 478 0.27 -32.43 -11.89
C ASP A 478 -0.30 -31.51 -10.79
N VAL A 479 -0.58 -32.10 -9.63
CA VAL A 479 -1.28 -31.40 -8.53
C VAL A 479 -0.50 -30.21 -8.00
N GLU A 480 0.81 -30.36 -7.79
CA GLU A 480 1.64 -29.30 -7.23
C GLU A 480 1.83 -28.14 -8.20
N SER A 481 2.03 -28.40 -9.48
CA SER A 481 2.11 -27.33 -10.49
C SER A 481 0.77 -26.60 -10.64
N TRP A 482 -0.33 -27.31 -10.52
CA TRP A 482 -1.67 -26.73 -10.60
C TRP A 482 -1.94 -25.70 -9.48
N GLU A 483 -1.47 -25.95 -8.27
CA GLU A 483 -1.57 -25.00 -7.16
C GLU A 483 -0.87 -23.67 -7.49
N ILE A 484 0.30 -23.73 -8.11
CA ILE A 484 1.04 -22.53 -8.55
C ILE A 484 0.28 -21.82 -9.69
N ILE A 485 -0.19 -22.56 -10.68
CA ILE A 485 -0.91 -22.00 -11.83
C ILE A 485 -2.17 -21.25 -11.38
N LYS A 486 -2.94 -21.80 -10.46
CA LYS A 486 -4.12 -21.14 -9.90
C LYS A 486 -3.77 -19.79 -9.25
N LEU A 487 -2.70 -19.75 -8.47
CA LEU A 487 -2.24 -18.52 -7.82
C LEU A 487 -1.82 -17.47 -8.85
N ILE A 488 -1.04 -17.86 -9.85
CA ILE A 488 -0.60 -16.95 -10.91
C ILE A 488 -1.81 -16.41 -11.70
N GLN A 489 -2.76 -17.27 -12.03
CA GLN A 489 -3.99 -16.89 -12.72
C GLN A 489 -4.84 -15.90 -11.90
N ASP A 490 -4.79 -15.99 -10.58
CA ASP A 490 -5.57 -15.15 -9.66
C ASP A 490 -4.91 -13.77 -9.39
N PHE A 491 -3.69 -13.57 -9.82
CA PHE A 491 -2.95 -12.34 -9.52
C PHE A 491 -3.66 -11.04 -9.92
N PRO A 492 -4.31 -10.92 -11.11
CA PRO A 492 -5.08 -9.71 -11.45
C PRO A 492 -6.21 -9.42 -10.45
N ARG A 493 -6.91 -10.45 -9.98
CA ARG A 493 -7.96 -10.30 -8.98
C ARG A 493 -7.40 -9.89 -7.62
N ILE A 494 -6.25 -10.39 -7.24
CA ILE A 494 -5.54 -9.99 -6.01
C ILE A 494 -5.21 -8.50 -6.03
N ILE A 495 -4.71 -8.00 -7.14
CA ILE A 495 -4.42 -6.57 -7.34
C ILE A 495 -5.70 -5.74 -7.14
N ASN A 496 -6.79 -6.14 -7.75
CA ASN A 496 -8.06 -5.43 -7.65
C ASN A 496 -8.62 -5.44 -6.21
N ARG A 497 -8.56 -6.58 -5.53
CA ARG A 497 -8.96 -6.67 -4.12
C ARG A 497 -8.13 -5.77 -3.21
N ALA A 498 -6.83 -5.74 -3.42
CA ALA A 498 -5.93 -4.87 -2.65
C ALA A 498 -6.27 -3.39 -2.87
N SER A 499 -6.55 -3.00 -4.11
CA SER A 499 -6.96 -1.64 -4.45
C SER A 499 -8.33 -1.29 -3.87
N ASP A 500 -9.33 -2.13 -4.05
CA ASP A 500 -10.71 -1.87 -3.62
C ASP A 500 -10.84 -1.77 -2.10
N ASN A 501 -10.05 -2.54 -1.36
CA ASN A 501 -10.01 -2.54 0.10
C ASN A 501 -8.94 -1.62 0.69
N PHE A 502 -8.15 -0.95 -0.14
CA PHE A 502 -6.99 -0.16 0.31
C PHE A 502 -6.06 -0.96 1.22
N GLU A 503 -5.80 -2.24 0.85
CA GLU A 503 -5.17 -3.21 1.74
C GLU A 503 -3.97 -3.91 1.08
N PRO A 504 -2.76 -3.36 1.21
CA PRO A 504 -1.55 -3.97 0.65
C PRO A 504 -1.25 -5.38 1.19
N SER A 505 -1.75 -5.72 2.38
CA SER A 505 -1.53 -7.04 2.97
C SER A 505 -2.08 -8.19 2.11
N ILE A 506 -3.07 -7.91 1.28
CA ILE A 506 -3.62 -8.88 0.33
C ILE A 506 -2.55 -9.32 -0.68
N VAL A 507 -1.74 -8.38 -1.18
CA VAL A 507 -0.60 -8.68 -2.06
C VAL A 507 0.52 -9.40 -1.32
N ALA A 508 0.84 -8.98 -0.10
CA ALA A 508 1.87 -9.61 0.72
C ALA A 508 1.52 -11.08 1.04
N LYS A 509 0.30 -11.35 1.44
CA LYS A 509 -0.20 -12.72 1.70
C LYS A 509 -0.22 -13.57 0.43
N PHE A 510 -0.56 -12.99 -0.70
CA PHE A 510 -0.44 -13.65 -2.00
C PHE A 510 1.01 -14.06 -2.32
N ALA A 511 1.97 -13.16 -2.13
CA ALA A 511 3.40 -13.44 -2.35
C ALA A 511 3.89 -14.59 -1.46
N ILE A 512 3.49 -14.61 -0.19
CA ILE A 512 3.78 -15.69 0.74
C ILE A 512 3.19 -17.01 0.23
N SER A 513 1.92 -17.02 -0.15
CA SER A 513 1.23 -18.22 -0.64
C SER A 513 1.89 -18.77 -1.90
N LEU A 514 2.30 -17.91 -2.83
CA LEU A 514 2.99 -18.31 -4.05
C LEU A 514 4.38 -18.89 -3.75
N ALA A 515 5.13 -18.26 -2.84
CA ALA A 515 6.43 -18.76 -2.39
C ALA A 515 6.31 -20.13 -1.70
N GLN A 516 5.31 -20.31 -0.85
CA GLN A 516 5.04 -21.58 -0.17
C GLN A 516 4.65 -22.68 -1.17
N ALA A 517 3.79 -22.38 -2.12
CA ALA A 517 3.39 -23.33 -3.16
C ALA A 517 4.60 -23.76 -4.02
N PHE A 518 5.47 -22.82 -4.36
CA PHE A 518 6.71 -23.15 -5.07
C PHE A 518 7.65 -24.00 -4.22
N ASN A 519 7.86 -23.68 -2.96
CA ASN A 519 8.74 -24.46 -2.09
C ASN A 519 8.23 -25.90 -1.91
N LYS A 520 6.92 -26.11 -1.84
CA LYS A 520 6.30 -27.41 -1.84
C LYS A 520 6.56 -28.15 -3.16
N TYR A 521 6.36 -27.48 -4.28
CA TYR A 521 6.67 -28.03 -5.61
C TYR A 521 8.12 -28.45 -5.73
N TYR A 522 9.03 -27.59 -5.32
CA TYR A 522 10.49 -27.86 -5.34
C TYR A 522 10.87 -29.07 -4.48
N ALA A 523 10.22 -29.25 -3.33
CA ALA A 523 10.51 -30.37 -2.42
C ALA A 523 10.05 -31.73 -2.99
N HIS A 524 9.03 -31.75 -3.83
CA HIS A 524 8.42 -32.99 -4.35
C HIS A 524 8.72 -33.26 -5.82
N THR A 525 9.29 -32.32 -6.55
CA THR A 525 9.53 -32.42 -7.99
C THR A 525 11.00 -32.22 -8.32
N ARG A 526 11.57 -33.13 -9.05
CA ARG A 526 12.92 -33.00 -9.60
C ARG A 526 12.89 -32.20 -10.90
N ILE A 527 12.95 -30.87 -10.76
CA ILE A 527 12.74 -29.91 -11.86
C ILE A 527 13.75 -30.11 -13.00
N LEU A 528 15.01 -30.38 -12.65
CA LEU A 528 16.12 -30.47 -13.61
C LEU A 528 16.28 -31.86 -14.27
N ASP A 529 15.51 -32.87 -13.83
CA ASP A 529 15.58 -34.20 -14.42
C ASP A 529 15.13 -34.16 -15.87
N GLU A 530 15.88 -34.87 -16.73
CA GLU A 530 15.54 -35.00 -18.12
C GLU A 530 14.22 -35.77 -18.31
N SER A 531 13.26 -35.10 -18.89
CA SER A 531 11.93 -35.63 -19.21
C SER A 531 11.25 -34.73 -20.25
N PRO A 532 10.19 -35.18 -20.92
CA PRO A 532 9.41 -34.33 -21.81
C PRO A 532 8.84 -33.08 -21.13
N GLU A 533 8.61 -33.13 -19.83
CA GLU A 533 8.03 -32.02 -19.03
C GLU A 533 9.07 -31.04 -18.49
N ARG A 534 10.38 -31.31 -18.68
CA ARG A 534 11.46 -30.50 -18.10
C ARG A 534 11.33 -29.01 -18.44
N ASP A 535 11.18 -28.71 -19.73
CA ASP A 535 11.06 -27.31 -20.16
C ASP A 535 9.79 -26.64 -19.65
N SER A 536 8.69 -27.38 -19.52
CA SER A 536 7.45 -26.88 -18.90
C SER A 536 7.59 -26.61 -17.41
N ARG A 537 8.35 -27.43 -16.67
CA ARG A 537 8.69 -27.18 -15.26
C ARG A 537 9.57 -25.93 -15.11
N LEU A 538 10.52 -25.74 -16.00
CA LEU A 538 11.37 -24.55 -16.01
C LEU A 538 10.58 -23.29 -16.42
N ALA A 539 9.64 -23.40 -17.33
CA ALA A 539 8.72 -22.32 -17.67
C ALA A 539 7.83 -21.94 -16.48
N LEU A 540 7.36 -22.91 -15.70
CA LEU A 540 6.64 -22.65 -14.45
C LEU A 540 7.52 -21.94 -13.43
N CYS A 541 8.78 -22.33 -13.29
CA CYS A 541 9.76 -21.63 -12.45
C CYS A 541 9.92 -20.17 -12.88
N TYR A 542 10.11 -19.94 -14.18
CA TYR A 542 10.23 -18.61 -14.74
C TYR A 542 8.99 -17.74 -14.45
N ALA A 543 7.81 -18.27 -14.68
CA ALA A 543 6.54 -17.57 -14.43
C ALA A 543 6.36 -17.26 -12.94
N THR A 544 6.71 -18.20 -12.07
CA THR A 544 6.64 -18.00 -10.60
C THR A 544 7.60 -16.88 -10.16
N ALA A 545 8.85 -16.90 -10.62
CA ALA A 545 9.82 -15.84 -10.31
C ALA A 545 9.34 -14.47 -10.81
N THR A 546 8.78 -14.41 -12.01
CA THR A 546 8.25 -13.17 -12.60
C THR A 546 7.12 -12.58 -11.73
N VAL A 547 6.17 -13.41 -11.31
CA VAL A 547 5.03 -12.96 -10.51
C VAL A 547 5.45 -12.63 -9.06
N LEU A 548 6.35 -13.40 -8.45
CA LEU A 548 6.92 -13.07 -7.14
C LEU A 548 7.63 -11.71 -7.16
N LYS A 549 8.46 -11.48 -8.15
CA LYS A 549 9.18 -10.21 -8.33
C LYS A 549 8.22 -9.05 -8.49
N GLU A 550 7.17 -9.23 -9.28
CA GLU A 550 6.17 -8.18 -9.51
C GLU A 550 5.32 -7.92 -8.25
N ALA A 551 4.90 -8.95 -7.53
CA ALA A 551 4.20 -8.80 -6.25
C ALA A 551 5.06 -8.04 -5.22
N LEU A 552 6.35 -8.37 -5.10
CA LEU A 552 7.28 -7.66 -4.24
C LEU A 552 7.48 -6.21 -4.69
N ARG A 553 7.59 -5.95 -6.00
CA ARG A 553 7.71 -4.59 -6.55
C ARG A 553 6.51 -3.72 -6.18
N LEU A 554 5.29 -4.26 -6.23
CA LEU A 554 4.08 -3.55 -5.80
C LEU A 554 4.15 -3.14 -4.32
N LEU A 555 4.82 -3.93 -3.50
CA LEU A 555 5.05 -3.62 -2.09
C LEU A 555 6.28 -2.72 -1.86
N GLY A 556 6.97 -2.33 -2.92
CA GLY A 556 8.22 -1.56 -2.83
C GLY A 556 9.40 -2.38 -2.29
N VAL A 557 9.37 -3.69 -2.45
CA VAL A 557 10.42 -4.62 -1.99
C VAL A 557 11.19 -5.15 -3.19
N GLU A 558 12.51 -5.03 -3.14
CA GLU A 558 13.38 -5.59 -4.17
C GLU A 558 13.42 -7.13 -4.10
N ALA A 559 13.57 -7.77 -5.25
CA ALA A 559 13.73 -9.22 -5.36
C ALA A 559 15.13 -9.54 -5.91
N PRO A 560 16.14 -9.77 -5.06
CA PRO A 560 17.47 -10.13 -5.53
C PRO A 560 17.44 -11.44 -6.35
N ASP A 561 18.25 -11.50 -7.40
CA ASP A 561 18.40 -12.72 -8.21
C ASP A 561 19.31 -13.76 -7.55
N GLU A 562 20.13 -13.32 -6.60
CA GLU A 562 21.03 -14.15 -5.80
C GLU A 562 21.03 -13.69 -4.34
N MET A 563 21.07 -14.64 -3.43
CA MET A 563 21.15 -14.38 -1.98
C MET A 563 22.13 -15.33 -1.30
#